data_a3b2c31a1d514f19c3e6db91af1a032f
#
_entry.id   a3b2c31a1d514f19c3e6db91af1a032f
#
_cell.length_a   1.000
_cell.length_b   1.000
_cell.length_c   1.000
_cell.angle_alpha   90.00
_cell.angle_beta   90.00
_cell.angle_gamma   90.00
#
_symmetry.space_group_name_H-M   'P 1'
#
loop_
_entity.id
_entity.type
_entity.pdbx_description
1 polymer ?
#
loop_
_entity_poly.entity_id
_entity_poly.type
_entity_poly.pdbx_seq_one_letter_code
_entity_poly.pdbx_strand_id
1 'polypeptide(L)'
;QETMPESICDTLAPLLHWRVCHVWEWLKHWAPLPEYGDFTTAPIADAYGGDEAEEINTRTGCVACPLASKDTALENLIKRLTWDYLAPLSRLKPIWRRLRLPQNRLRKTGFEVSGEKNKQRMGPLTIPARKAAYNDIIKMQNDINKVAIREGKPTVTLLNRQERQLIKSLWKINKWPNKWTGEEPTADTPMDTVYADGSVQPLIQFGE
;
A
#
# COMPACT_ATOMS: atom_id res chain seq x y z
N GLN A 1 -14.59 -18.79 14.83
CA GLN A 1 -15.95 -18.49 14.34
C GLN A 1 -17.05 -19.21 15.12
N GLU A 2 -16.65 -20.05 16.07
CA GLU A 2 -17.56 -20.68 17.03
C GLU A 2 -18.21 -19.67 18.02
N THR A 3 -17.83 -18.39 17.93
CA THR A 3 -18.28 -17.34 18.84
C THR A 3 -19.48 -16.52 18.33
N MET A 4 -19.88 -16.69 17.05
CA MET A 4 -21.06 -16.00 16.52
C MET A 4 -22.28 -16.94 16.52
N PRO A 5 -23.43 -16.51 17.03
CA PRO A 5 -24.65 -17.30 16.98
C PRO A 5 -25.04 -17.61 15.53
N GLU A 6 -25.45 -18.83 15.24
CA GLU A 6 -25.90 -19.28 13.89
C GLU A 6 -27.02 -18.40 13.34
N SER A 7 -27.84 -17.82 14.20
CA SER A 7 -28.92 -16.88 13.80
C SER A 7 -28.41 -15.58 13.18
N ILE A 8 -27.09 -15.28 13.31
CA ILE A 8 -26.48 -14.03 12.83
C ILE A 8 -25.59 -14.29 11.60
N CYS A 9 -24.92 -15.43 11.55
CA CYS A 9 -24.00 -15.75 10.46
C CYS A 9 -23.77 -17.24 10.31
N ASP A 10 -24.03 -17.77 9.11
CA ASP A 10 -23.63 -19.11 8.70
C ASP A 10 -22.23 -19.05 8.07
N THR A 11 -21.39 -20.01 8.43
CA THR A 11 -20.05 -20.13 7.87
C THR A 11 -19.93 -21.34 6.97
N LEU A 12 -19.67 -21.10 5.68
CA LEU A 12 -19.34 -22.13 4.72
C LEU A 12 -17.83 -22.21 4.52
N ALA A 13 -17.25 -23.37 4.80
CA ALA A 13 -15.82 -23.61 4.61
C ALA A 13 -15.59 -24.76 3.59
N PRO A 14 -15.78 -24.52 2.28
CA PRO A 14 -15.78 -25.57 1.26
C PRO A 14 -14.43 -26.27 1.10
N LEU A 15 -13.33 -25.61 1.48
CA LEU A 15 -11.97 -26.14 1.36
C LEU A 15 -11.40 -26.68 2.69
N LEU A 16 -12.25 -26.91 3.71
CA LEU A 16 -11.80 -27.30 5.06
C LEU A 16 -10.90 -28.55 5.06
N HIS A 17 -11.17 -29.48 4.17
CA HIS A 17 -10.44 -30.76 4.07
C HIS A 17 -9.31 -30.74 3.04
N TRP A 18 -9.11 -29.62 2.35
CA TRP A 18 -8.03 -29.48 1.37
C TRP A 18 -6.72 -29.16 2.04
N ARG A 19 -5.68 -29.85 1.61
CA ARG A 19 -4.30 -29.47 1.92
C ARG A 19 -3.82 -28.43 0.91
N VAL A 20 -2.74 -27.72 1.22
CA VAL A 20 -2.15 -26.72 0.34
C VAL A 20 -1.80 -27.32 -1.03
N CYS A 21 -1.29 -28.55 -1.08
CA CYS A 21 -1.01 -29.26 -2.34
C CYS A 21 -2.27 -29.44 -3.21
N HIS A 22 -3.42 -29.79 -2.62
CA HIS A 22 -4.68 -29.91 -3.38
C HIS A 22 -5.11 -28.57 -3.98
N VAL A 23 -4.91 -27.46 -3.26
CA VAL A 23 -5.21 -26.11 -3.76
C VAL A 23 -4.32 -25.79 -4.96
N TRP A 24 -3.02 -26.07 -4.86
CA TRP A 24 -2.09 -25.82 -5.96
C TRP A 24 -2.33 -26.72 -7.16
N GLU A 25 -2.62 -27.99 -6.95
CA GLU A 25 -2.99 -28.91 -8.02
C GLU A 25 -4.22 -28.40 -8.76
N TRP A 26 -5.25 -27.98 -8.02
CA TRP A 26 -6.47 -27.44 -8.62
C TRP A 26 -6.18 -26.16 -9.41
N LEU A 27 -5.44 -25.20 -8.85
CA LEU A 27 -5.10 -23.94 -9.50
C LEU A 27 -4.22 -24.12 -10.73
N LYS A 28 -3.29 -25.09 -10.73
CA LYS A 28 -2.35 -25.30 -11.83
C LYS A 28 -2.91 -26.16 -12.97
N HIS A 29 -3.72 -27.14 -12.64
CA HIS A 29 -4.12 -28.17 -13.61
C HIS A 29 -5.62 -28.16 -13.96
N TRP A 30 -6.48 -27.81 -13.04
CA TRP A 30 -7.93 -27.88 -13.27
C TRP A 30 -8.56 -26.52 -13.58
N ALA A 31 -8.30 -25.50 -12.78
CA ALA A 31 -8.90 -24.18 -12.96
C ALA A 31 -8.68 -23.56 -14.36
N PRO A 32 -7.57 -23.79 -15.07
CA PRO A 32 -7.36 -23.30 -16.43
C PRO A 32 -8.16 -24.05 -17.51
N LEU A 33 -8.79 -25.17 -17.18
CA LEU A 33 -9.56 -25.93 -18.18
C LEU A 33 -10.92 -25.27 -18.41
N PRO A 34 -11.44 -25.27 -19.64
CA PRO A 34 -12.74 -24.69 -19.98
C PRO A 34 -13.90 -25.24 -19.13
N GLU A 35 -13.85 -26.54 -18.79
CA GLU A 35 -14.88 -27.21 -17.98
C GLU A 35 -14.95 -26.67 -16.55
N TYR A 36 -13.87 -26.05 -16.06
CA TYR A 36 -13.74 -25.54 -14.69
C TYR A 36 -13.67 -24.00 -14.63
N GLY A 37 -13.97 -23.32 -15.74
CA GLY A 37 -14.16 -21.88 -15.79
C GLY A 37 -13.07 -21.07 -16.49
N ASP A 38 -12.07 -21.72 -17.10
CA ASP A 38 -11.00 -21.07 -17.90
C ASP A 38 -10.28 -19.95 -17.14
N PHE A 39 -9.97 -20.20 -15.85
CA PHE A 39 -9.33 -19.20 -15.00
C PHE A 39 -7.83 -19.12 -15.29
N THR A 40 -7.32 -17.94 -15.61
CA THR A 40 -5.89 -17.68 -15.78
C THR A 40 -5.20 -17.63 -14.42
N THR A 41 -4.69 -18.75 -13.94
CA THR A 41 -4.08 -18.86 -12.61
C THR A 41 -2.55 -18.84 -12.61
N ALA A 42 -1.90 -18.89 -13.78
CA ALA A 42 -0.45 -18.81 -13.91
C ALA A 42 0.19 -17.60 -13.19
N PRO A 43 -0.38 -16.37 -13.23
CA PRO A 43 0.18 -15.24 -12.49
C PRO A 43 0.17 -15.46 -10.97
N ILE A 44 -0.80 -16.21 -10.45
CA ILE A 44 -0.86 -16.56 -9.03
C ILE A 44 0.29 -17.51 -8.68
N ALA A 45 0.48 -18.57 -9.48
CA ALA A 45 1.56 -19.51 -9.28
C ALA A 45 2.93 -18.82 -9.37
N ASP A 46 3.14 -17.93 -10.37
CA ASP A 46 4.37 -17.16 -10.52
C ASP A 46 4.66 -16.26 -9.32
N ALA A 47 3.64 -15.62 -8.75
CA ALA A 47 3.77 -14.76 -7.57
C ALA A 47 4.18 -15.56 -6.32
N TYR A 48 3.79 -16.82 -6.24
CA TYR A 48 4.15 -17.72 -5.13
C TYR A 48 5.46 -18.48 -5.34
N GLY A 49 6.08 -18.42 -6.50
CA GLY A 49 7.35 -19.08 -6.80
C GLY A 49 7.31 -20.01 -8.02
N GLY A 50 6.23 -20.01 -8.79
CA GLY A 50 6.05 -20.84 -9.98
C GLY A 50 5.95 -22.32 -9.62
N ASP A 51 6.80 -23.15 -10.23
CA ASP A 51 6.77 -24.61 -10.02
C ASP A 51 7.13 -25.03 -8.59
N GLU A 52 7.84 -24.17 -7.86
CA GLU A 52 8.21 -24.38 -6.45
C GLU A 52 7.18 -23.78 -5.47
N ALA A 53 6.01 -23.34 -5.96
CA ALA A 53 5.01 -22.65 -5.15
C ALA A 53 4.51 -23.48 -3.95
N GLU A 54 4.53 -24.79 -4.05
CA GLU A 54 4.11 -25.70 -2.99
C GLU A 54 5.13 -25.79 -1.85
N GLU A 55 6.42 -25.60 -2.16
CA GLU A 55 7.53 -25.70 -1.20
C GLU A 55 7.85 -24.34 -0.57
N ILE A 56 7.71 -23.28 -1.35
CA ILE A 56 7.97 -21.91 -0.90
C ILE A 56 6.74 -21.41 -0.16
N ASN A 57 6.78 -21.42 1.16
CA ASN A 57 5.73 -20.85 2.01
C ASN A 57 5.70 -19.31 1.92
N THR A 58 5.58 -18.81 0.69
CA THR A 58 5.58 -17.39 0.36
C THR A 58 4.20 -16.83 0.64
N ARG A 59 4.10 -15.95 1.61
CA ARG A 59 2.86 -15.19 1.83
C ARG A 59 2.82 -14.06 0.82
N THR A 60 1.88 -14.12 -0.11
CA THR A 60 1.60 -13.02 -1.03
C THR A 60 0.73 -12.00 -0.33
N GLY A 61 1.16 -10.77 -0.37
CA GLY A 61 0.37 -9.61 0.05
C GLY A 61 0.10 -8.70 -1.14
N CYS A 62 -0.61 -7.62 -0.91
CA CYS A 62 -0.76 -6.57 -1.91
C CYS A 62 0.61 -6.02 -2.31
N VAL A 63 0.83 -5.80 -3.60
CA VAL A 63 2.04 -5.13 -4.10
C VAL A 63 2.23 -3.80 -3.38
N ALA A 64 3.45 -3.58 -2.90
CA ALA A 64 3.82 -2.39 -2.13
C ALA A 64 3.04 -2.20 -0.81
N CYS A 65 2.52 -3.26 -0.20
CA CYS A 65 1.85 -3.16 1.09
C CYS A 65 2.74 -2.41 2.11
N PRO A 66 2.24 -1.32 2.72
CA PRO A 66 3.04 -0.53 3.66
C PRO A 66 3.36 -1.26 4.96
N LEU A 67 2.65 -2.35 5.27
CA LEU A 67 2.84 -3.17 6.47
C LEU A 67 3.89 -4.26 6.26
N ALA A 68 4.11 -4.71 5.03
CA ALA A 68 5.10 -5.72 4.72
C ALA A 68 6.50 -5.11 4.55
N SER A 69 7.54 -5.75 5.08
CA SER A 69 8.94 -5.30 4.94
C SER A 69 9.46 -5.54 3.50
N LYS A 70 9.03 -6.64 2.87
CA LYS A 70 9.43 -7.06 1.52
C LYS A 70 8.20 -7.32 0.65
N ASP A 71 8.37 -7.24 -0.67
CA ASP A 71 7.35 -7.61 -1.68
C ASP A 71 7.77 -8.90 -2.37
N THR A 72 7.87 -9.99 -1.60
CA THR A 72 8.40 -11.27 -2.11
C THR A 72 7.64 -11.75 -3.34
N ALA A 73 6.31 -11.60 -3.37
CA ALA A 73 5.50 -11.97 -4.53
C ALA A 73 5.88 -11.15 -5.78
N LEU A 74 6.00 -9.83 -5.65
CA LEU A 74 6.45 -8.99 -6.76
C LEU A 74 7.89 -9.34 -7.16
N GLU A 75 8.80 -9.54 -6.20
CA GLU A 75 10.19 -9.90 -6.44
C GLU A 75 10.31 -11.23 -7.21
N ASN A 76 9.46 -12.21 -6.93
CA ASN A 76 9.40 -13.47 -7.66
C ASN A 76 8.80 -13.30 -9.06
N LEU A 77 7.71 -12.54 -9.16
CA LEU A 77 7.01 -12.29 -10.41
C LEU A 77 7.93 -11.63 -11.45
N ILE A 78 8.64 -10.56 -11.07
CA ILE A 78 9.49 -9.79 -11.99
C ILE A 78 10.78 -10.53 -12.43
N LYS A 79 11.13 -11.65 -11.79
CA LYS A 79 12.21 -12.53 -12.27
C LYS A 79 11.81 -13.32 -13.51
N ARG A 80 10.52 -13.46 -13.78
CA ARG A 80 10.00 -14.17 -14.94
C ARG A 80 9.92 -13.22 -16.14
N LEU A 81 10.43 -13.62 -17.30
CA LEU A 81 10.42 -12.81 -18.53
C LEU A 81 9.04 -12.34 -18.96
N THR A 82 8.00 -13.10 -18.60
CA THR A 82 6.61 -12.72 -18.87
C THR A 82 6.20 -11.47 -18.11
N TRP A 83 6.72 -11.24 -16.89
CA TRP A 83 6.27 -10.22 -15.93
C TRP A 83 7.35 -9.18 -15.60
N ASP A 84 8.53 -9.27 -16.16
CA ASP A 84 9.66 -8.38 -15.90
C ASP A 84 9.35 -6.90 -16.16
N TYR A 85 8.45 -6.62 -17.12
CA TYR A 85 7.97 -5.27 -17.43
C TYR A 85 7.27 -4.58 -16.24
N LEU A 86 6.84 -5.35 -15.23
CA LEU A 86 6.25 -4.84 -13.99
C LEU A 86 7.30 -4.41 -12.95
N ALA A 87 8.60 -4.61 -13.21
CA ALA A 87 9.67 -4.24 -12.29
C ALA A 87 9.59 -2.80 -11.73
N PRO A 88 9.11 -1.78 -12.47
CA PRO A 88 8.94 -0.44 -11.91
C PRO A 88 8.01 -0.37 -10.69
N LEU A 89 7.08 -1.35 -10.48
CA LEU A 89 6.22 -1.39 -9.30
C LEU A 89 7.01 -1.49 -7.99
N SER A 90 8.24 -2.00 -8.01
CA SER A 90 9.12 -2.04 -6.84
C SER A 90 9.42 -0.64 -6.26
N ARG A 91 9.25 0.42 -7.07
CA ARG A 91 9.42 1.82 -6.63
C ARG A 91 8.32 2.29 -5.66
N LEU A 92 7.19 1.59 -5.54
CA LEU A 92 6.11 1.97 -4.63
C LEU A 92 6.55 1.95 -3.17
N LYS A 93 7.29 0.94 -2.72
CA LYS A 93 7.80 0.88 -1.34
C LYS A 93 8.71 2.05 -0.96
N PRO A 94 9.71 2.43 -1.74
CA PRO A 94 10.48 3.66 -1.50
C PRO A 94 9.60 4.92 -1.42
N ILE A 95 8.56 5.03 -2.26
CA ILE A 95 7.61 6.15 -2.17
C ILE A 95 6.91 6.16 -0.81
N TRP A 96 6.34 5.02 -0.37
CA TRP A 96 5.65 4.93 0.92
C TRP A 96 6.59 5.20 2.10
N ARG A 97 7.84 4.72 2.06
CA ARG A 97 8.84 5.01 3.10
C ARG A 97 9.13 6.52 3.18
N ARG A 98 9.33 7.17 2.03
CA ARG A 98 9.52 8.63 1.95
C ARG A 98 8.34 9.40 2.53
N LEU A 99 7.11 8.98 2.24
CA LEU A 99 5.90 9.63 2.77
C LEU A 99 5.71 9.49 4.29
N ARG A 100 6.42 8.57 4.93
CA ARG A 100 6.41 8.42 6.39
C ARG A 100 7.37 9.38 7.11
N LEU A 101 8.33 9.96 6.39
CA LEU A 101 9.31 10.84 6.97
C LEU A 101 8.64 12.10 7.54
N PRO A 102 9.07 12.59 8.71
CA PRO A 102 8.48 13.75 9.40
C PRO A 102 8.38 15.00 8.52
N GLN A 103 9.41 15.30 7.72
CA GLN A 103 9.41 16.47 6.82
C GLN A 103 8.32 16.43 5.74
N ASN A 104 7.73 15.28 5.47
CA ASN A 104 6.66 15.10 4.49
C ASN A 104 5.25 15.14 5.10
N ARG A 105 5.15 15.36 6.40
CA ARG A 105 3.89 15.33 7.13
C ARG A 105 3.71 16.59 7.96
N LEU A 106 2.46 17.04 8.07
CA LEU A 106 2.11 18.16 8.94
C LEU A 106 2.00 17.69 10.39
N ARG A 107 2.20 18.61 11.33
CA ARG A 107 2.07 18.35 12.75
C ARG A 107 1.38 19.54 13.43
N LYS A 108 0.35 19.28 14.21
CA LYS A 108 -0.28 20.32 15.02
C LYS A 108 0.57 20.65 16.23
N THR A 109 0.68 21.94 16.50
CA THR A 109 1.17 22.48 17.76
C THR A 109 -0.01 22.58 18.75
N GLY A 110 0.22 22.41 20.03
CA GLY A 110 -0.80 22.61 21.06
C GLY A 110 -0.87 21.52 22.09
N PHE A 111 -1.74 21.74 23.06
CA PHE A 111 -1.90 20.87 24.22
C PHE A 111 -2.64 19.58 23.85
N GLU A 112 -2.22 18.47 24.45
CA GLU A 112 -3.07 17.29 24.58
C GLU A 112 -4.11 17.58 25.67
N VAL A 113 -5.37 17.42 25.32
CA VAL A 113 -6.45 17.41 26.31
C VAL A 113 -6.70 15.96 26.72
N SER A 114 -6.81 15.70 28.01
CA SER A 114 -7.09 14.38 28.55
C SER A 114 -8.29 13.74 27.83
N GLY A 115 -8.10 12.50 27.31
CA GLY A 115 -9.11 11.75 26.55
C GLY A 115 -9.20 12.07 25.06
N GLU A 116 -8.53 13.09 24.56
CA GLU A 116 -8.41 13.34 23.13
C GLU A 116 -7.15 12.67 22.53
N LYS A 117 -7.18 12.44 21.22
CA LYS A 117 -6.01 11.96 20.48
C LYS A 117 -4.90 13.02 20.55
N ASN A 118 -3.65 12.56 20.77
CA ASN A 118 -2.47 13.42 20.79
C ASN A 118 -2.45 14.39 19.61
N LYS A 119 -2.56 15.68 19.87
CA LYS A 119 -2.58 16.74 18.86
C LYS A 119 -1.23 16.91 18.15
N GLN A 120 -0.14 16.60 18.85
CA GLN A 120 1.23 16.71 18.31
C GLN A 120 1.65 15.52 17.43
N ARG A 121 0.79 14.50 17.24
CA ARG A 121 1.11 13.39 16.32
C ARG A 121 1.24 13.86 14.88
N MET A 122 1.96 13.10 14.09
CA MET A 122 2.07 13.33 12.64
C MET A 122 0.70 13.23 11.97
N GLY A 123 0.37 14.26 11.21
CA GLY A 123 -0.90 14.43 10.50
C GLY A 123 -0.83 14.05 9.02
N PRO A 124 -1.60 14.74 8.17
CA PRO A 124 -1.63 14.48 6.74
C PRO A 124 -0.30 14.85 6.06
N LEU A 125 -0.12 14.32 4.85
CA LEU A 125 1.03 14.66 4.01
C LEU A 125 0.97 16.13 3.57
N THR A 126 2.13 16.77 3.46
CA THR A 126 2.28 18.09 2.85
C THR A 126 1.89 18.08 1.36
N ILE A 127 1.48 19.21 0.81
CA ILE A 127 1.16 19.32 -0.64
C ILE A 127 2.36 18.95 -1.53
N PRO A 128 3.59 19.42 -1.25
CA PRO A 128 4.76 18.97 -2.02
C PRO A 128 4.94 17.45 -2.01
N ALA A 129 4.82 16.80 -0.85
CA ALA A 129 4.95 15.34 -0.74
C ALA A 129 3.86 14.59 -1.54
N ARG A 130 2.59 15.07 -1.50
CA ARG A 130 1.50 14.51 -2.31
C ARG A 130 1.77 14.64 -3.80
N LYS A 131 2.19 15.82 -4.26
CA LYS A 131 2.50 16.08 -5.68
C LYS A 131 3.67 15.23 -6.15
N ALA A 132 4.73 15.11 -5.35
CA ALA A 132 5.89 14.26 -5.68
C ALA A 132 5.47 12.79 -5.83
N ALA A 133 4.72 12.24 -4.86
CA ALA A 133 4.22 10.86 -4.94
C ALA A 133 3.30 10.65 -6.15
N TYR A 134 2.40 11.58 -6.43
CA TYR A 134 1.53 11.52 -7.59
C TYR A 134 2.34 11.46 -8.90
N ASN A 135 3.32 12.33 -9.06
CA ASN A 135 4.15 12.37 -10.26
C ASN A 135 4.96 11.09 -10.43
N ASP A 136 5.52 10.54 -9.34
CA ASP A 136 6.26 9.29 -9.35
C ASP A 136 5.37 8.11 -9.77
N ILE A 137 4.13 8.04 -9.26
CA ILE A 137 3.17 6.99 -9.61
C ILE A 137 2.76 7.10 -11.09
N ILE A 138 2.48 8.31 -11.59
CA ILE A 138 2.13 8.52 -13.00
C ILE A 138 3.30 8.16 -13.91
N LYS A 139 4.52 8.57 -13.55
CA LYS A 139 5.72 8.20 -14.31
C LYS A 139 5.90 6.68 -14.35
N MET A 140 5.75 6.03 -13.21
CA MET A 140 5.85 4.56 -13.09
C MET A 140 4.82 3.87 -13.98
N GLN A 141 3.54 4.28 -13.94
CA GLN A 141 2.50 3.74 -14.80
C GLN A 141 2.84 3.91 -16.29
N ASN A 142 3.34 5.09 -16.68
CA ASN A 142 3.73 5.35 -18.06
C ASN A 142 4.93 4.49 -18.49
N ASP A 143 5.94 4.32 -17.61
CA ASP A 143 7.10 3.48 -17.86
C ASP A 143 6.67 2.04 -18.14
N ILE A 144 5.81 1.47 -17.28
CA ILE A 144 5.27 0.11 -17.46
C ILE A 144 4.47 0.00 -18.76
N ASN A 145 3.52 0.90 -18.97
CA ASN A 145 2.61 0.82 -20.11
C ASN A 145 3.32 1.03 -21.45
N LYS A 146 4.40 1.81 -21.49
CA LYS A 146 5.25 1.95 -22.67
C LYS A 146 5.88 0.61 -23.08
N VAL A 147 6.37 -0.16 -22.12
CA VAL A 147 6.93 -1.49 -22.36
C VAL A 147 5.82 -2.47 -22.72
N ALA A 148 4.73 -2.48 -21.97
CA ALA A 148 3.59 -3.36 -22.19
C ALA A 148 3.02 -3.22 -23.63
N ILE A 149 2.82 -1.99 -24.10
CA ILE A 149 2.32 -1.72 -25.47
C ILE A 149 3.32 -2.21 -26.52
N ARG A 150 4.62 -1.95 -26.32
CA ARG A 150 5.66 -2.39 -27.25
C ARG A 150 5.72 -3.92 -27.39
N GLU A 151 5.45 -4.64 -26.29
CA GLU A 151 5.59 -6.09 -26.20
C GLU A 151 4.26 -6.84 -26.29
N GLY A 152 3.15 -6.13 -26.55
CA GLY A 152 1.82 -6.75 -26.62
C GLY A 152 1.34 -7.33 -25.29
N LYS A 153 1.88 -6.81 -24.15
CA LYS A 153 1.53 -7.23 -22.79
C LYS A 153 0.38 -6.39 -22.21
N PRO A 154 -0.34 -6.87 -21.22
CA PRO A 154 -1.41 -6.11 -20.55
C PRO A 154 -0.89 -4.82 -19.91
N THR A 155 -1.63 -3.72 -20.10
CA THR A 155 -1.32 -2.43 -19.44
C THR A 155 -1.84 -2.41 -18.00
N VAL A 156 -1.20 -1.57 -17.16
CA VAL A 156 -1.62 -1.37 -15.77
C VAL A 156 -2.24 0.01 -15.57
N THR A 157 -3.19 0.10 -14.66
CA THR A 157 -3.79 1.36 -14.23
C THR A 157 -3.59 1.54 -12.74
N LEU A 158 -2.58 2.33 -12.34
CA LEU A 158 -2.31 2.66 -10.94
C LEU A 158 -3.17 3.84 -10.47
N LEU A 159 -3.38 4.81 -11.35
CA LEU A 159 -4.30 5.93 -11.17
C LEU A 159 -5.09 6.13 -12.45
N ASN A 160 -6.39 5.92 -12.40
CA ASN A 160 -7.27 6.13 -13.54
C ASN A 160 -7.54 7.62 -13.80
N ARG A 161 -8.22 7.93 -14.92
CA ARG A 161 -8.49 9.32 -15.32
C ARG A 161 -9.35 10.08 -14.31
N GLN A 162 -10.35 9.42 -13.74
CA GLN A 162 -11.29 10.03 -12.77
C GLN A 162 -10.57 10.36 -11.47
N GLU A 163 -9.76 9.43 -10.94
CA GLU A 163 -8.94 9.65 -9.74
C GLU A 163 -7.96 10.81 -9.93
N ARG A 164 -7.29 10.88 -11.09
CA ARG A 164 -6.38 12.00 -11.40
C ARG A 164 -7.10 13.35 -11.42
N GLN A 165 -8.31 13.41 -11.99
CA GLN A 165 -9.13 14.62 -12.01
C GLN A 165 -9.56 15.00 -10.59
N LEU A 166 -10.04 14.03 -9.80
CA LEU A 166 -10.44 14.26 -8.42
C LEU A 166 -9.28 14.76 -7.56
N ILE A 167 -8.11 14.12 -7.64
CA ILE A 167 -6.90 14.56 -6.91
C ILE A 167 -6.56 16.01 -7.24
N LYS A 168 -6.52 16.35 -8.53
CA LYS A 168 -6.21 17.73 -8.97
C LYS A 168 -7.27 18.73 -8.51
N SER A 169 -8.55 18.39 -8.52
CA SER A 169 -9.62 19.26 -8.04
C SER A 169 -9.50 19.52 -6.53
N LEU A 170 -9.22 18.48 -5.74
CA LEU A 170 -8.99 18.61 -4.30
C LEU A 170 -7.79 19.51 -3.97
N TRP A 171 -6.72 19.42 -4.75
CA TRP A 171 -5.58 20.33 -4.59
C TRP A 171 -5.92 21.78 -4.97
N LYS A 172 -6.72 21.98 -6.02
CA LYS A 172 -7.14 23.33 -6.46
C LYS A 172 -7.96 24.06 -5.39
N ILE A 173 -8.84 23.34 -4.69
CA ILE A 173 -9.68 23.90 -3.61
C ILE A 173 -8.99 23.86 -2.24
N ASN A 174 -7.73 23.45 -2.17
CA ASN A 174 -6.93 23.33 -0.93
C ASN A 174 -7.67 22.57 0.19
N LYS A 175 -8.33 21.46 -0.15
CA LYS A 175 -9.12 20.69 0.80
C LYS A 175 -8.23 19.83 1.70
N TRP A 176 -8.43 19.99 3.01
CA TRP A 176 -7.73 19.25 4.05
C TRP A 176 -8.68 18.42 4.89
N PRO A 177 -8.27 17.23 5.40
CA PRO A 177 -9.10 16.42 6.28
C PRO A 177 -9.10 16.95 7.72
N ASN A 178 -10.14 16.63 8.49
CA ASN A 178 -10.15 16.72 9.96
C ASN A 178 -9.64 18.06 10.56
N LYS A 179 -10.09 19.19 10.02
CA LYS A 179 -9.72 20.54 10.48
C LYS A 179 -8.24 20.88 10.35
N TRP A 180 -7.52 20.23 9.42
CA TRP A 180 -6.19 20.66 8.99
C TRP A 180 -6.33 21.79 7.98
N THR A 181 -5.40 22.75 8.01
CA THR A 181 -5.39 23.91 7.10
C THR A 181 -4.33 23.81 6.01
N GLY A 182 -3.27 23.06 6.26
CA GLY A 182 -2.10 22.97 5.41
C GLY A 182 -1.01 23.98 5.74
N GLU A 183 -1.26 24.86 6.69
CA GLU A 183 -0.34 25.88 7.20
C GLU A 183 0.42 25.42 8.45
N GLU A 184 0.02 24.28 8.99
CA GLU A 184 0.71 23.70 10.14
C GLU A 184 2.16 23.37 9.78
N PRO A 185 3.08 23.45 10.76
CA PRO A 185 4.49 23.09 10.51
C PRO A 185 4.63 21.61 10.15
N THR A 186 5.74 21.28 9.52
CA THR A 186 6.10 19.89 9.25
C THR A 186 6.50 19.18 10.54
N ALA A 187 6.37 17.86 10.57
CA ALA A 187 6.57 17.09 11.79
C ALA A 187 8.05 16.97 12.22
N ASP A 188 8.99 17.41 11.38
CA ASP A 188 10.41 17.58 11.73
C ASP A 188 10.73 18.95 12.34
N THR A 189 9.75 19.89 12.35
CA THR A 189 9.94 21.17 13.02
C THR A 189 10.14 20.95 14.51
N PRO A 190 11.26 21.41 15.10
CA PRO A 190 11.52 21.29 16.53
C PRO A 190 10.43 21.98 17.35
N MET A 191 9.92 21.33 18.37
CA MET A 191 8.92 21.90 19.28
C MET A 191 8.96 21.20 20.63
N ASP A 192 8.54 21.91 21.68
CA ASP A 192 8.35 21.35 23.00
C ASP A 192 7.27 20.27 22.99
N THR A 193 7.47 19.23 23.79
CA THR A 193 6.46 18.18 24.00
C THR A 193 5.52 18.62 25.09
N VAL A 194 4.22 18.64 24.78
CA VAL A 194 3.15 18.97 25.73
C VAL A 194 2.36 17.70 26.06
N TYR A 195 2.33 17.34 27.32
CA TYR A 195 1.62 16.16 27.82
C TYR A 195 0.15 16.45 28.15
N ALA A 196 -0.65 15.40 28.29
CA ALA A 196 -2.09 15.49 28.57
C ALA A 196 -2.42 16.17 29.92
N ASP A 197 -1.52 16.13 30.89
CA ASP A 197 -1.62 16.80 32.19
C ASP A 197 -1.22 18.27 32.11
N GLY A 198 -0.86 18.79 30.94
CA GLY A 198 -0.41 20.16 30.74
C GLY A 198 1.08 20.39 31.06
N SER A 199 1.80 19.39 31.50
CA SER A 199 3.25 19.51 31.69
C SER A 199 3.94 19.65 30.32
N VAL A 200 5.06 20.38 30.31
CA VAL A 200 5.83 20.67 29.10
C VAL A 200 7.24 20.15 29.26
N GLN A 201 7.66 19.30 28.35
CA GLN A 201 9.07 18.92 28.20
C GLN A 201 9.70 19.80 27.12
N PRO A 202 10.56 20.75 27.48
CA PRO A 202 11.24 21.60 26.54
C PRO A 202 12.12 20.78 25.58
N LEU A 203 12.23 21.25 24.36
CA LEU A 203 13.21 20.70 23.42
C LEU A 203 14.61 20.89 23.97
N ILE A 204 15.36 19.80 24.13
CA ILE A 204 16.76 19.88 24.54
C ILE A 204 17.56 20.42 23.34
N GLN A 205 18.07 21.62 23.46
CA GLN A 205 19.02 22.19 22.50
C GLN A 205 20.42 21.77 22.95
N PHE A 206 21.03 20.86 22.20
CA PHE A 206 22.47 20.62 22.35
C PHE A 206 23.16 21.81 21.68
N GLY A 207 23.87 22.63 22.44
CA GLY A 207 24.67 23.73 21.89
C GLY A 207 25.61 23.22 20.81
N GLU A 208 25.76 23.98 19.72
CA GLU A 208 26.79 23.77 18.69
C GLU A 208 28.19 23.92 19.26
#